data_f51e5c9c79c7897290331fa377b9fc9f
#
_entry.id   f51e5c9c79c7897290331fa377b9fc9f
#
_cell.length_a   1.000
_cell.length_b   1.000
_cell.length_c   1.000
_cell.angle_alpha   90.00
_cell.angle_beta   90.00
_cell.angle_gamma   90.00
#
_symmetry.space_group_name_H-M   'P 1'
#
loop_
_entity.id
_entity.type
_entity.pdbx_description
1 polymer ?
#
loop_
_entity_poly.entity_id
_entity_poly.type
_entity_poly.pdbx_seq_one_letter_code
_entity_poly.pdbx_strand_id
1 'polypeptide(L)'
;MSTALAIVALLLSLMVFRMFQKTQLVMFESVSFNTPLESFEKAFGKPHEIVEETETGYHDPWHARDPYLYKTGRLFYDYENFKWKNYSGRVTVTFSKSHRLQGASVYFPVASKAQQKEVLYKITQDMKAEIEALPTIKSVTTETVGLYDDGYRYKVKLKGQMRELWIDVYPTEYEDDDNPENNQYNIRIDQSRLE
;
A
#
# COMPACT_ATOMS: atom_id res chain seq x y z
N MET A 1 -11.75 31.45 -34.14
CA MET A 1 -10.87 30.98 -33.02
C MET A 1 -9.52 30.63 -33.64
N SER A 2 -8.42 31.19 -33.11
CA SER A 2 -7.08 30.93 -33.64
C SER A 2 -6.71 29.46 -33.39
N THR A 3 -6.13 28.79 -34.37
CA THR A 3 -5.60 27.42 -34.27
C THR A 3 -4.68 27.22 -33.07
N ALA A 4 -3.96 28.28 -32.66
CA ALA A 4 -3.11 28.29 -31.47
C ALA A 4 -3.95 28.09 -30.16
N LEU A 5 -5.12 28.72 -30.08
CA LEU A 5 -6.00 28.60 -28.89
C LEU A 5 -6.57 27.17 -28.76
N ALA A 6 -6.92 26.54 -29.88
CA ALA A 6 -7.38 25.16 -29.91
C ALA A 6 -6.30 24.17 -29.49
N ILE A 7 -5.04 24.38 -29.93
CA ILE A 7 -3.90 23.55 -29.54
C ILE A 7 -3.61 23.69 -28.03
N VAL A 8 -3.63 24.91 -27.49
CA VAL A 8 -3.43 25.15 -26.04
C VAL A 8 -4.54 24.51 -25.23
N ALA A 9 -5.81 24.62 -25.64
CA ALA A 9 -6.93 23.98 -24.96
C ALA A 9 -6.83 22.45 -24.99
N LEU A 10 -6.39 21.87 -26.11
CA LEU A 10 -6.17 20.42 -26.23
C LEU A 10 -5.01 19.95 -25.34
N LEU A 11 -3.92 20.69 -25.30
CA LEU A 11 -2.78 20.38 -24.42
C LEU A 11 -3.14 20.49 -22.95
N LEU A 12 -3.92 21.50 -22.55
CA LEU A 12 -4.43 21.65 -21.20
C LEU A 12 -5.38 20.52 -20.84
N SER A 13 -6.30 20.13 -21.72
CA SER A 13 -7.22 19.01 -21.48
C SER A 13 -6.47 17.68 -21.37
N LEU A 14 -5.43 17.45 -22.18
CA LEU A 14 -4.57 16.28 -22.10
C LEU A 14 -3.73 16.27 -20.80
N MET A 15 -3.22 17.43 -20.36
CA MET A 15 -2.53 17.56 -19.08
C MET A 15 -3.49 17.26 -17.91
N VAL A 16 -4.67 17.85 -17.90
CA VAL A 16 -5.71 17.62 -16.89
C VAL A 16 -6.12 16.15 -16.89
N PHE A 17 -6.34 15.55 -18.06
CA PHE A 17 -6.68 14.12 -18.16
C PHE A 17 -5.56 13.22 -17.59
N ARG A 18 -4.28 13.54 -17.86
CA ARG A 18 -3.13 12.82 -17.30
C ARG A 18 -2.99 12.98 -15.79
N MET A 19 -3.33 14.15 -15.25
CA MET A 19 -3.33 14.38 -13.79
C MET A 19 -4.39 13.54 -13.06
N PHE A 20 -5.47 13.15 -13.73
CA PHE A 20 -6.54 12.31 -13.19
C PHE A 20 -6.38 10.82 -13.48
N GLN A 21 -5.30 10.38 -14.14
CA GLN A 21 -5.05 8.95 -14.26
C GLN A 21 -4.81 8.36 -12.87
N LYS A 22 -5.75 7.50 -12.48
CA LYS A 22 -5.71 6.85 -11.18
C LYS A 22 -4.57 5.82 -11.17
N THR A 23 -3.68 5.92 -10.19
CA THR A 23 -2.66 4.90 -9.95
C THR A 23 -3.33 3.68 -9.34
N GLN A 24 -3.41 2.60 -10.08
CA GLN A 24 -3.98 1.35 -9.61
C GLN A 24 -3.08 0.73 -8.54
N LEU A 25 -3.68 0.16 -7.48
CA LEU A 25 -2.97 -0.73 -6.59
C LEU A 25 -2.72 -2.07 -7.31
N VAL A 26 -1.51 -2.58 -7.18
CA VAL A 26 -1.19 -3.95 -7.60
C VAL A 26 -1.90 -4.92 -6.65
N MET A 27 -2.27 -6.11 -7.09
CA MET A 27 -3.06 -7.11 -6.33
C MET A 27 -4.55 -6.75 -6.10
N PHE A 28 -5.00 -5.57 -6.48
CA PHE A 28 -6.39 -5.14 -6.29
C PHE A 28 -7.00 -4.77 -7.63
N GLU A 29 -7.84 -5.64 -8.16
CA GLU A 29 -8.54 -5.37 -9.41
C GLU A 29 -9.44 -4.14 -9.28
N SER A 30 -9.33 -3.23 -10.23
CA SER A 30 -10.20 -2.05 -10.35
C SER A 30 -10.07 -1.01 -9.23
N VAL A 31 -9.13 -1.16 -8.28
CA VAL A 31 -8.91 -0.21 -7.18
C VAL A 31 -7.66 0.61 -7.44
N SER A 32 -7.76 1.90 -7.16
CA SER A 32 -6.67 2.86 -7.31
C SER A 32 -6.55 3.75 -6.10
N PHE A 33 -5.37 4.35 -5.91
CA PHE A 33 -5.19 5.40 -4.92
C PHE A 33 -6.21 6.51 -5.10
N ASN A 34 -6.61 7.15 -4.02
CA ASN A 34 -7.69 8.15 -3.94
C ASN A 34 -9.10 7.61 -4.22
N THR A 35 -9.29 6.29 -4.33
CA THR A 35 -10.63 5.70 -4.37
C THR A 35 -11.40 6.11 -3.11
N PRO A 36 -12.64 6.66 -3.24
CA PRO A 36 -13.47 6.98 -2.09
C PRO A 36 -13.80 5.72 -1.29
N LEU A 37 -13.90 5.87 0.04
CA LEU A 37 -14.24 4.78 0.95
C LEU A 37 -15.50 4.03 0.52
N GLU A 38 -16.59 4.73 0.24
CA GLU A 38 -17.87 4.11 -0.20
C GLU A 38 -17.71 3.25 -1.46
N SER A 39 -16.86 3.70 -2.41
CA SER A 39 -16.57 2.94 -3.63
C SER A 39 -15.73 1.71 -3.34
N PHE A 40 -14.83 1.80 -2.37
CA PHE A 40 -14.02 0.68 -1.92
C PHE A 40 -14.89 -0.37 -1.23
N GLU A 41 -15.72 0.03 -0.26
CA GLU A 41 -16.64 -0.87 0.44
C GLU A 41 -17.65 -1.54 -0.52
N LYS A 42 -18.07 -0.83 -1.56
CA LYS A 42 -18.94 -1.43 -2.60
C LYS A 42 -18.24 -2.54 -3.37
N ALA A 43 -16.92 -2.44 -3.58
CA ALA A 43 -16.14 -3.43 -4.32
C ALA A 43 -15.70 -4.61 -3.44
N PHE A 44 -15.33 -4.35 -2.18
CA PHE A 44 -14.72 -5.33 -1.28
C PHE A 44 -15.61 -5.78 -0.12
N GLY A 45 -16.76 -5.14 0.06
CA GLY A 45 -17.65 -5.38 1.20
C GLY A 45 -17.21 -4.62 2.45
N LYS A 46 -17.84 -4.97 3.58
CA LYS A 46 -17.51 -4.37 4.87
C LYS A 46 -16.24 -4.99 5.46
N PRO A 47 -15.39 -4.22 6.12
CA PRO A 47 -14.23 -4.74 6.81
C PRO A 47 -14.63 -5.58 8.03
N HIS A 48 -13.70 -6.42 8.48
CA HIS A 48 -13.81 -7.14 9.74
C HIS A 48 -13.68 -6.19 10.93
N GLU A 49 -12.73 -5.26 10.84
CA GLU A 49 -12.44 -4.27 11.86
C GLU A 49 -12.15 -2.91 11.24
N ILE A 50 -12.46 -1.84 11.98
CA ILE A 50 -12.13 -0.45 11.64
C ILE A 50 -11.42 0.16 12.84
N VAL A 51 -10.17 0.61 12.61
CA VAL A 51 -9.37 1.28 13.63
C VAL A 51 -9.10 2.71 13.19
N GLU A 52 -9.39 3.68 14.05
CA GLU A 52 -8.98 5.07 13.84
C GLU A 52 -7.61 5.30 14.46
N GLU A 53 -6.69 5.84 13.66
CA GLU A 53 -5.33 6.13 14.11
C GLU A 53 -5.32 7.16 15.25
N THR A 54 -4.55 6.83 16.28
CA THR A 54 -4.29 7.72 17.41
C THR A 54 -2.81 8.01 17.51
N GLU A 55 -2.45 9.25 17.67
CA GLU A 55 -1.07 9.68 17.89
C GLU A 55 -0.92 10.32 19.26
N THR A 56 0.28 10.26 19.81
CA THR A 56 0.63 10.94 21.05
C THR A 56 1.16 12.33 20.72
N GLY A 57 0.46 13.37 21.19
CA GLY A 57 0.94 14.73 21.18
C GLY A 57 1.50 15.14 22.55
N TYR A 58 2.22 16.23 22.58
CA TYR A 58 2.76 16.83 23.81
C TYR A 58 2.38 18.30 23.85
N HIS A 59 1.85 18.76 24.99
CA HIS A 59 1.51 20.17 25.17
C HIS A 59 2.74 21.08 25.17
N ASP A 60 3.86 20.54 25.64
CA ASP A 60 5.16 21.22 25.57
C ASP A 60 6.16 20.31 24.83
N PRO A 61 6.61 20.68 23.61
CA PRO A 61 7.58 19.90 22.85
C PRO A 61 8.93 19.72 23.55
N TRP A 62 9.27 20.60 24.49
CA TRP A 62 10.54 20.59 25.23
C TRP A 62 10.47 19.84 26.56
N HIS A 63 9.26 19.62 27.06
CA HIS A 63 9.02 18.92 28.32
C HIS A 63 7.94 17.87 28.11
N ALA A 64 8.33 16.68 27.66
CA ALA A 64 7.44 15.54 27.38
C ALA A 64 6.71 14.99 28.65
N ARG A 65 6.26 15.89 29.55
CA ARG A 65 5.68 15.51 30.85
C ARG A 65 4.17 15.33 30.83
N ASP A 66 3.52 15.76 29.75
CA ASP A 66 2.06 15.75 29.68
C ASP A 66 1.58 15.27 28.29
N PRO A 67 1.74 13.96 27.98
CA PRO A 67 1.30 13.40 26.72
C PRO A 67 -0.24 13.34 26.66
N TYR A 68 -0.80 13.68 25.52
CA TYR A 68 -2.21 13.48 25.24
C TYR A 68 -2.38 12.67 23.94
N LEU A 69 -3.45 11.88 23.88
CA LEU A 69 -3.82 11.13 22.68
C LEU A 69 -4.81 11.94 21.86
N TYR A 70 -4.57 12.01 20.56
CA TYR A 70 -5.51 12.62 19.63
C TYR A 70 -5.74 11.73 18.42
N LYS A 71 -6.94 11.80 17.86
CA LYS A 71 -7.30 11.08 16.64
C LYS A 71 -6.84 11.84 15.42
N THR A 72 -6.11 11.19 14.54
CA THR A 72 -5.60 11.79 13.30
C THR A 72 -6.67 11.90 12.23
N GLY A 73 -7.74 11.10 12.34
CA GLY A 73 -8.79 10.93 11.35
C GLY A 73 -8.39 10.03 10.20
N ARG A 74 -7.22 9.37 10.26
CA ARG A 74 -6.89 8.24 9.39
C ARG A 74 -7.63 7.00 9.87
N LEU A 75 -8.11 6.21 8.92
CA LEU A 75 -8.84 4.98 9.20
C LEU A 75 -8.09 3.80 8.58
N PHE A 76 -7.96 2.74 9.36
CA PHE A 76 -7.46 1.45 8.94
C PHE A 76 -8.64 0.48 8.88
N TYR A 77 -8.80 -0.15 7.73
CA TYR A 77 -9.85 -1.12 7.45
C TYR A 77 -9.20 -2.48 7.26
N ASP A 78 -9.51 -3.42 8.16
CA ASP A 78 -8.98 -4.77 8.12
C ASP A 78 -9.97 -5.72 7.45
N TYR A 79 -9.46 -6.47 6.48
CA TYR A 79 -10.17 -7.51 5.77
C TYR A 79 -9.45 -8.84 5.96
N GLU A 80 -10.14 -9.81 6.50
CA GLU A 80 -9.69 -11.19 6.54
C GLU A 80 -10.00 -11.93 5.22
N ASN A 81 -9.37 -13.07 5.04
CA ASN A 81 -9.59 -13.94 3.89
C ASN A 81 -9.26 -13.29 2.53
N PHE A 82 -8.33 -12.34 2.51
CA PHE A 82 -7.80 -11.79 1.26
C PHE A 82 -7.09 -12.88 0.47
N LYS A 83 -7.35 -12.93 -0.84
CA LYS A 83 -6.72 -13.89 -1.75
C LYS A 83 -6.03 -13.17 -2.89
N TRP A 84 -4.79 -13.58 -3.15
CA TRP A 84 -4.04 -13.15 -4.31
C TRP A 84 -3.25 -14.32 -4.86
N LYS A 85 -3.51 -14.70 -6.11
CA LYS A 85 -3.00 -15.93 -6.73
C LYS A 85 -3.27 -17.15 -5.83
N ASN A 86 -2.22 -17.83 -5.41
CA ASN A 86 -2.31 -19.01 -4.52
C ASN A 86 -2.09 -18.67 -3.04
N TYR A 87 -2.00 -17.37 -2.70
CA TYR A 87 -1.78 -16.91 -1.34
C TYR A 87 -3.10 -16.47 -0.70
N SER A 88 -3.25 -16.79 0.56
CA SER A 88 -4.38 -16.34 1.39
C SER A 88 -3.84 -15.64 2.63
N GLY A 89 -4.47 -14.56 3.02
CA GLY A 89 -4.03 -13.77 4.15
C GLY A 89 -5.03 -12.70 4.54
N ARG A 90 -4.54 -11.64 5.15
CA ARG A 90 -5.33 -10.46 5.53
C ARG A 90 -4.79 -9.22 4.85
N VAL A 91 -5.62 -8.20 4.74
CA VAL A 91 -5.22 -6.89 4.23
C VAL A 91 -5.73 -5.79 5.11
N THR A 92 -4.86 -4.84 5.42
CA THR A 92 -5.21 -3.57 6.04
C THR A 92 -5.12 -2.48 4.99
N VAL A 93 -6.21 -1.77 4.74
CA VAL A 93 -6.23 -0.62 3.85
C VAL A 93 -6.32 0.67 4.64
N THR A 94 -5.53 1.66 4.24
CA THR A 94 -5.45 2.95 4.91
C THR A 94 -6.20 4.02 4.14
N PHE A 95 -7.10 4.71 4.83
CA PHE A 95 -7.82 5.87 4.29
C PHE A 95 -7.35 7.15 4.98
N SER A 96 -7.25 8.22 4.20
CA SER A 96 -6.99 9.56 4.73
C SER A 96 -8.16 10.09 5.54
N LYS A 97 -7.94 11.20 6.26
CA LYS A 97 -9.00 11.99 6.93
C LYS A 97 -10.14 12.41 5.99
N SER A 98 -9.89 12.55 4.69
CA SER A 98 -10.91 12.83 3.66
C SER A 98 -11.53 11.56 3.05
N HIS A 99 -11.37 10.41 3.70
CA HIS A 99 -11.87 9.11 3.29
C HIS A 99 -11.43 8.71 1.87
N ARG A 100 -10.15 8.93 1.56
CA ARG A 100 -9.52 8.54 0.31
C ARG A 100 -8.44 7.50 0.55
N LEU A 101 -8.44 6.44 -0.26
CA LEU A 101 -7.47 5.36 -0.17
C LEU A 101 -6.04 5.89 -0.37
N GLN A 102 -5.16 5.62 0.61
CA GLN A 102 -3.77 6.05 0.63
C GLN A 102 -2.78 4.90 0.46
N GLY A 103 -3.11 3.72 0.95
CA GLY A 103 -2.22 2.57 0.91
C GLY A 103 -2.91 1.28 1.29
N ALA A 104 -2.17 0.19 1.13
CA ALA A 104 -2.59 -1.13 1.55
C ALA A 104 -1.38 -1.93 2.05
N SER A 105 -1.57 -2.66 3.15
CA SER A 105 -0.64 -3.64 3.70
C SER A 105 -1.28 -5.02 3.63
N VAL A 106 -0.63 -5.95 2.94
CA VAL A 106 -1.11 -7.34 2.83
C VAL A 106 -0.19 -8.24 3.63
N TYR A 107 -0.75 -9.17 4.38
CA TYR A 107 -0.03 -10.11 5.22
C TYR A 107 -0.37 -11.53 4.80
N PHE A 108 0.61 -12.29 4.35
CA PHE A 108 0.50 -13.71 4.05
C PHE A 108 1.18 -14.53 5.15
N PRO A 109 0.43 -15.28 5.95
CA PRO A 109 0.99 -16.11 7.01
C PRO A 109 1.83 -17.24 6.41
N VAL A 110 2.93 -17.55 7.10
CA VAL A 110 3.85 -18.64 6.77
C VAL A 110 3.95 -19.56 7.98
N ALA A 111 4.00 -20.86 7.75
CA ALA A 111 3.93 -21.84 8.84
C ALA A 111 5.19 -21.83 9.74
N SER A 112 6.33 -21.36 9.25
CA SER A 112 7.57 -21.30 10.04
C SER A 112 8.56 -20.31 9.45
N LYS A 113 9.50 -19.85 10.27
CA LYS A 113 10.65 -19.03 9.86
C LYS A 113 11.48 -19.70 8.77
N ALA A 114 11.64 -21.02 8.81
CA ALA A 114 12.40 -21.76 7.80
C ALA A 114 11.78 -21.68 6.40
N GLN A 115 10.46 -21.61 6.30
CA GLN A 115 9.74 -21.49 5.03
C GLN A 115 9.64 -20.04 4.53
N GLN A 116 9.85 -19.08 5.41
CA GLN A 116 9.64 -17.66 5.12
C GLN A 116 10.48 -17.20 3.93
N LYS A 117 11.74 -17.62 3.85
CA LYS A 117 12.65 -17.25 2.75
C LYS A 117 12.18 -17.77 1.38
N GLU A 118 11.71 -19.02 1.32
CA GLU A 118 11.19 -19.61 0.08
C GLU A 118 9.90 -18.92 -0.37
N VAL A 119 8.98 -18.67 0.58
CA VAL A 119 7.71 -18.00 0.31
C VAL A 119 7.95 -16.54 -0.11
N LEU A 120 8.86 -15.83 0.56
CA LEU A 120 9.28 -14.48 0.19
C LEU A 120 9.78 -14.44 -1.25
N TYR A 121 10.67 -15.36 -1.63
CA TYR A 121 11.20 -15.42 -2.99
C TYR A 121 10.06 -15.61 -4.02
N LYS A 122 9.15 -16.56 -3.78
CA LYS A 122 8.01 -16.82 -4.68
C LYS A 122 7.10 -15.59 -4.82
N ILE A 123 6.71 -14.98 -3.70
CA ILE A 123 5.88 -13.78 -3.69
C ILE A 123 6.57 -12.64 -4.44
N THR A 124 7.88 -12.46 -4.25
CA THR A 124 8.68 -11.44 -4.94
C THR A 124 8.67 -11.64 -6.46
N GLN A 125 8.81 -12.87 -6.95
CA GLN A 125 8.74 -13.19 -8.38
C GLN A 125 7.33 -12.93 -8.94
N ASP A 126 6.30 -13.36 -8.22
CA ASP A 126 4.91 -13.15 -8.60
C ASP A 126 4.55 -11.66 -8.64
N MET A 127 5.02 -10.88 -7.67
CA MET A 127 4.83 -9.43 -7.62
C MET A 127 5.53 -8.74 -8.79
N LYS A 128 6.78 -9.11 -9.07
CA LYS A 128 7.53 -8.60 -10.20
C LYS A 128 6.79 -8.83 -11.52
N ALA A 129 6.32 -10.06 -11.74
CA ALA A 129 5.57 -10.41 -12.95
C ALA A 129 4.28 -9.60 -13.10
N GLU A 130 3.56 -9.38 -11.99
CA GLU A 130 2.34 -8.58 -12.00
C GLU A 130 2.61 -7.09 -12.26
N ILE A 131 3.67 -6.55 -11.67
CA ILE A 131 4.10 -5.17 -11.93
C ILE A 131 4.48 -5.01 -13.42
N GLU A 132 5.28 -5.92 -13.97
CA GLU A 132 5.73 -5.88 -15.36
C GLU A 132 4.58 -6.04 -16.36
N ALA A 133 3.50 -6.71 -15.97
CA ALA A 133 2.30 -6.87 -16.77
C ALA A 133 1.40 -5.61 -16.81
N LEU A 134 1.65 -4.60 -15.97
CA LEU A 134 0.85 -3.38 -15.95
C LEU A 134 0.97 -2.63 -17.28
N PRO A 135 -0.15 -2.32 -17.97
CA PRO A 135 -0.13 -1.70 -19.30
C PRO A 135 0.43 -0.28 -19.30
N THR A 136 0.42 0.35 -18.13
CA THR A 136 0.85 1.74 -17.94
C THR A 136 2.27 1.87 -17.41
N ILE A 137 3.00 0.77 -17.27
CA ILE A 137 4.36 0.81 -16.75
C ILE A 137 5.31 1.61 -17.65
N LYS A 138 6.13 2.44 -17.05
CA LYS A 138 7.23 3.16 -17.71
C LYS A 138 8.59 2.56 -17.34
N SER A 139 8.79 2.33 -16.05
CA SER A 139 10.00 1.69 -15.51
C SER A 139 9.76 1.11 -14.14
N VAL A 140 10.51 0.08 -13.80
CA VAL A 140 10.62 -0.49 -12.45
C VAL A 140 12.07 -0.51 -12.07
N THR A 141 12.38 -0.09 -10.85
CA THR A 141 13.68 -0.33 -10.22
C THR A 141 13.45 -1.14 -8.95
N THR A 142 14.33 -2.08 -8.69
CA THR A 142 14.29 -2.93 -7.50
C THR A 142 15.51 -2.62 -6.65
N GLU A 143 15.30 -2.44 -5.36
CA GLU A 143 16.35 -2.28 -4.36
C GLU A 143 16.07 -3.17 -3.15
N THR A 144 17.11 -3.52 -2.40
CA THR A 144 16.96 -4.17 -1.10
C THR A 144 16.59 -3.12 -0.05
N VAL A 145 15.69 -3.46 0.86
CA VAL A 145 15.27 -2.55 1.94
C VAL A 145 16.15 -2.83 3.16
N GLY A 146 17.08 -1.91 3.44
CA GLY A 146 18.10 -2.07 4.48
C GLY A 146 17.62 -2.16 5.94
N LEU A 147 16.31 -1.99 6.19
CA LEU A 147 15.70 -2.18 7.50
C LEU A 147 15.31 -3.65 7.75
N TYR A 148 15.28 -4.47 6.69
CA TYR A 148 14.90 -5.88 6.72
C TYR A 148 15.91 -6.63 5.86
N ASP A 149 16.76 -7.43 6.45
CA ASP A 149 17.90 -8.09 5.79
C ASP A 149 17.55 -8.88 4.50
N ASP A 150 16.27 -9.20 4.29
CA ASP A 150 15.78 -9.96 3.14
C ASP A 150 14.64 -9.23 2.37
N GLY A 151 14.39 -7.94 2.60
CA GLY A 151 13.28 -7.21 1.97
C GLY A 151 13.62 -6.63 0.59
N TYR A 152 12.57 -6.45 -0.23
CA TYR A 152 12.67 -5.87 -1.57
C TYR A 152 11.72 -4.69 -1.72
N ARG A 153 12.18 -3.62 -2.36
CA ARG A 153 11.37 -2.48 -2.76
C ARG A 153 11.33 -2.35 -4.26
N TYR A 154 10.11 -2.28 -4.80
CA TYR A 154 9.87 -1.91 -6.18
C TYR A 154 9.43 -0.46 -6.25
N LYS A 155 10.22 0.36 -6.95
CA LYS A 155 9.83 1.73 -7.32
C LYS A 155 9.28 1.70 -8.73
N VAL A 156 7.98 1.91 -8.86
CA VAL A 156 7.25 1.77 -10.12
C VAL A 156 6.87 3.14 -10.64
N LYS A 157 7.41 3.49 -11.81
CA LYS A 157 6.98 4.68 -12.56
C LYS A 157 5.94 4.28 -13.59
N LEU A 158 4.81 4.95 -13.57
CA LEU A 158 3.73 4.76 -14.53
C LEU A 158 3.72 5.88 -15.56
N LYS A 159 3.35 5.55 -16.82
CA LYS A 159 3.25 6.53 -17.92
C LYS A 159 2.23 7.62 -17.57
N GLY A 160 2.62 8.88 -17.74
CA GLY A 160 1.76 10.03 -17.50
C GLY A 160 1.54 10.40 -16.02
N GLN A 161 2.18 9.70 -15.08
CA GLN A 161 2.13 10.03 -13.66
C GLN A 161 3.44 10.65 -13.19
N MET A 162 3.35 11.66 -12.33
CA MET A 162 4.51 12.31 -11.72
C MET A 162 5.01 11.56 -10.48
N ARG A 163 4.13 10.83 -9.82
CA ARG A 163 4.40 10.14 -8.55
C ARG A 163 4.76 8.69 -8.80
N GLU A 164 5.64 8.16 -7.95
CA GLU A 164 6.03 6.75 -7.96
C GLU A 164 5.10 5.95 -7.03
N LEU A 165 4.78 4.74 -7.47
CA LEU A 165 4.21 3.71 -6.60
C LEU A 165 5.37 2.93 -5.98
N TRP A 166 5.37 2.81 -4.67
CA TRP A 166 6.31 1.98 -3.93
C TRP A 166 5.60 0.73 -3.44
N ILE A 167 6.25 -0.40 -3.66
CA ILE A 167 5.78 -1.71 -3.22
C ILE A 167 6.93 -2.36 -2.47
N ASP A 168 6.78 -2.50 -1.16
CA ASP A 168 7.74 -3.15 -0.28
C ASP A 168 7.27 -4.57 0.00
N VAL A 169 8.13 -5.54 -0.17
CA VAL A 169 7.88 -6.96 0.13
C VAL A 169 8.94 -7.43 1.10
N TYR A 170 8.56 -7.81 2.30
CA TYR A 170 9.51 -8.18 3.34
C TYR A 170 8.92 -9.17 4.36
N PRO A 171 9.79 -9.95 5.04
CA PRO A 171 9.35 -10.82 6.12
C PRO A 171 9.01 -9.99 7.36
N THR A 172 8.01 -10.42 8.10
CA THR A 172 7.71 -9.91 9.44
C THR A 172 7.58 -11.06 10.41
N GLU A 173 8.12 -10.87 11.60
CA GLU A 173 8.12 -11.86 12.66
C GLU A 173 7.56 -11.24 13.92
N TYR A 174 6.72 -11.99 14.59
CA TYR A 174 6.33 -11.75 15.98
C TYR A 174 6.76 -12.98 16.76
N GLU A 175 7.74 -12.82 17.62
CA GLU A 175 8.23 -13.87 18.50
C GLU A 175 7.78 -13.55 19.94
N ASP A 176 7.12 -14.50 20.56
CA ASP A 176 6.69 -14.45 21.94
C ASP A 176 7.64 -15.36 22.74
N ASP A 177 8.59 -14.75 23.45
CA ASP A 177 9.60 -15.46 24.21
C ASP A 177 8.99 -16.33 25.34
N ASP A 178 7.85 -15.90 25.87
CA ASP A 178 7.16 -16.61 26.96
C ASP A 178 6.27 -17.73 26.43
N ASN A 179 5.80 -17.63 25.21
CA ASN A 179 4.93 -18.63 24.59
C ASN A 179 5.21 -18.80 23.10
N PRO A 180 6.20 -19.63 22.70
CA PRO A 180 6.61 -19.85 21.32
C PRO A 180 5.49 -20.34 20.38
N GLU A 181 4.39 -20.89 20.91
CA GLU A 181 3.22 -21.29 20.12
C GLU A 181 2.49 -20.07 19.52
N ASN A 182 2.69 -18.89 20.09
CA ASN A 182 2.15 -17.62 19.60
C ASN A 182 3.01 -16.98 18.50
N ASN A 183 4.15 -17.55 18.16
CA ASN A 183 5.03 -17.02 17.15
C ASN A 183 4.31 -16.93 15.80
N GLN A 184 4.40 -15.76 15.16
CA GLN A 184 3.78 -15.50 13.87
C GLN A 184 4.83 -15.08 12.86
N TYR A 185 4.84 -15.77 11.73
CA TYR A 185 5.71 -15.47 10.60
C TYR A 185 4.84 -15.07 9.42
N ASN A 186 5.12 -13.93 8.82
CA ASN A 186 4.35 -13.44 7.68
C ASN A 186 5.30 -12.90 6.60
N ILE A 187 4.83 -12.89 5.35
CA ILE A 187 5.33 -12.00 4.32
C ILE A 187 4.38 -10.81 4.23
N ARG A 188 4.91 -9.62 4.42
CA ARG A 188 4.17 -8.37 4.34
C ARG A 188 4.48 -7.66 3.02
N ILE A 189 3.44 -7.12 2.41
CA ILE A 189 3.52 -6.30 1.20
C ILE A 189 2.85 -4.97 1.48
N ASP A 190 3.63 -3.90 1.49
CA ASP A 190 3.13 -2.55 1.63
C ASP A 190 3.09 -1.85 0.27
N GLN A 191 1.96 -1.23 -0.04
CA GLN A 191 1.81 -0.41 -1.22
C GLN A 191 1.50 1.01 -0.81
N SER A 192 2.35 1.93 -1.21
CA SER A 192 2.21 3.34 -0.91
C SER A 192 2.57 4.19 -2.12
N ARG A 193 2.09 5.42 -2.10
CA ARG A 193 2.39 6.41 -3.13
C ARG A 193 3.18 7.54 -2.47
N LEU A 194 4.32 7.89 -3.05
CA LEU A 194 5.05 9.08 -2.60
C LEU A 194 4.22 10.33 -2.87
N GLU A 195 4.08 11.17 -1.85
CA GLU A 195 3.41 12.47 -1.94
C GLU A 195 4.24 13.53 -2.64
#